data_2bfe5ae74c1fa6f1c5f573317ea10055
#
_entry.id   2bfe5ae74c1fa6f1c5f573317ea10055
#
_cell.length_a   1.000
_cell.length_b   1.000
_cell.length_c   1.000
_cell.angle_alpha   90.00
_cell.angle_beta   90.00
_cell.angle_gamma   90.00
#
_symmetry.space_group_name_H-M   'P 1'
#
loop_
_entity.id
_entity.type
_entity.pdbx_description
1 polymer ?
#
loop_
_entity_poly.entity_id
_entity_poly.type
_entity_poly.pdbx_seq_one_letter_code
_entity_poly.pdbx_strand_id
1 'polypeptide(L)'
;MVGQAARFLGWTPDQAVERSVPDHGLAPDGTFTTHAGAFTIVLALTPDGTEYTFTGPDGTPAKRAPKALSASHPDELMSLRTRASALRKALKAERERLAALAGSGRVWTLPDWVPYYLRHPVTGTVAREARWEAAADGVAWRTCAVEADGDHWRLVGEDGGTVLHTGRAAPDARVRAPGAGEGR
;
A
#
# COMPACT_ATOMS: atom_id res chain seq x y z
N MET A 1 -9.95 18.76 -11.59
CA MET A 1 -9.14 18.34 -12.78
C MET A 1 -9.13 16.81 -13.01
N VAL A 2 -9.26 15.96 -12.00
CA VAL A 2 -9.27 14.47 -12.15
C VAL A 2 -10.39 13.98 -13.08
N GLY A 3 -11.57 14.60 -13.07
CA GLY A 3 -12.74 14.13 -13.84
C GLY A 3 -12.65 14.27 -15.37
N GLN A 4 -11.88 15.21 -15.91
CA GLN A 4 -11.74 15.36 -17.38
C GLN A 4 -10.74 14.34 -17.94
N ALA A 5 -9.61 14.13 -17.27
CA ALA A 5 -8.63 13.13 -17.66
C ALA A 5 -9.20 11.69 -17.57
N ALA A 6 -10.02 11.41 -16.54
CA ALA A 6 -10.69 10.13 -16.39
C ALA A 6 -11.61 9.80 -17.55
N ARG A 7 -12.42 10.76 -18.01
CA ARG A 7 -13.33 10.59 -19.17
C ARG A 7 -12.57 10.33 -20.47
N PHE A 8 -11.46 11.01 -20.69
CA PHE A 8 -10.63 10.81 -21.88
C PHE A 8 -9.97 9.43 -21.91
N LEU A 9 -9.63 8.88 -20.73
CA LEU A 9 -9.01 7.56 -20.58
C LEU A 9 -10.04 6.42 -20.44
N GLY A 10 -11.33 6.73 -20.47
CA GLY A 10 -12.41 5.74 -20.30
C GLY A 10 -12.48 5.16 -18.88
N TRP A 11 -11.92 5.85 -17.86
CA TRP A 11 -11.97 5.41 -16.48
C TRP A 11 -13.28 5.83 -15.80
N THR A 12 -13.77 4.95 -14.94
CA THR A 12 -14.84 5.34 -14.01
C THR A 12 -14.29 6.36 -12.99
N PRO A 13 -15.15 7.16 -12.32
CA PRO A 13 -14.71 8.06 -11.27
C PRO A 13 -13.87 7.36 -10.18
N ASP A 14 -14.28 6.16 -9.78
CA ASP A 14 -13.58 5.37 -8.77
C ASP A 14 -12.20 4.91 -9.25
N GLN A 15 -12.10 4.42 -10.49
CA GLN A 15 -10.81 4.07 -11.08
C GLN A 15 -9.87 5.28 -11.18
N ALA A 16 -10.41 6.46 -11.44
CA ALA A 16 -9.62 7.68 -11.45
C ALA A 16 -9.06 8.02 -10.08
N VAL A 17 -9.86 7.86 -9.02
CA VAL A 17 -9.40 8.05 -7.63
C VAL A 17 -8.32 7.04 -7.28
N GLU A 18 -8.53 5.75 -7.54
CA GLU A 18 -7.57 4.67 -7.27
C GLU A 18 -6.22 4.90 -7.94
N ARG A 19 -6.24 5.35 -9.21
CA ARG A 19 -5.05 5.57 -10.03
C ARG A 19 -4.38 6.92 -9.77
N SER A 20 -5.00 7.82 -9.01
CA SER A 20 -4.46 9.14 -8.68
C SER A 20 -3.79 9.20 -7.31
N VAL A 21 -3.78 8.14 -6.53
CA VAL A 21 -3.08 8.09 -5.25
C VAL A 21 -1.59 8.30 -5.49
N PRO A 22 -0.96 9.32 -4.88
CA PRO A 22 0.46 9.57 -5.08
C PRO A 22 1.32 8.56 -4.31
N ASP A 23 2.40 8.10 -4.93
CA ASP A 23 3.38 7.21 -4.30
C ASP A 23 4.34 7.95 -3.35
N HIS A 24 4.35 9.28 -3.37
CA HIS A 24 5.25 10.16 -2.61
C HIS A 24 6.74 9.87 -2.83
N GLY A 25 7.11 9.26 -3.96
CA GLY A 25 8.47 8.86 -4.28
C GLY A 25 8.97 7.65 -3.48
N LEU A 26 8.07 6.85 -2.94
CA LEU A 26 8.41 5.57 -2.33
C LEU A 26 8.71 4.52 -3.43
N ALA A 27 9.64 3.64 -3.14
CA ALA A 27 9.82 2.41 -3.88
C ALA A 27 8.63 1.45 -3.65
N PRO A 28 8.43 0.41 -4.49
CA PRO A 28 7.32 -0.54 -4.35
C PRO A 28 7.25 -1.27 -3.00
N ASP A 29 8.37 -1.38 -2.30
CA ASP A 29 8.46 -1.96 -0.95
C ASP A 29 8.02 -1.00 0.17
N GLY A 30 7.62 0.23 -0.18
CA GLY A 30 7.21 1.25 0.78
C GLY A 30 8.36 2.04 1.39
N THR A 31 9.57 1.96 0.82
CA THR A 31 10.75 2.67 1.33
C THR A 31 11.11 3.90 0.49
N PHE A 32 11.74 4.87 1.13
CA PHE A 32 12.44 5.99 0.49
C PHE A 32 13.85 6.06 1.04
N THR A 33 14.85 5.93 0.18
CA THR A 33 16.26 6.00 0.57
C THR A 33 16.86 7.29 0.08
N THR A 34 17.64 7.96 0.95
CA THR A 34 18.44 9.14 0.62
C THR A 34 19.78 9.10 1.33
N HIS A 35 20.68 9.99 0.89
CA HIS A 35 22.01 10.13 1.48
C HIS A 35 22.23 11.56 1.96
N ALA A 36 22.91 11.71 3.11
CA ALA A 36 23.32 12.98 3.66
C ALA A 36 24.78 12.86 4.13
N GLY A 37 25.70 13.34 3.33
CA GLY A 37 27.14 13.08 3.52
C GLY A 37 27.44 11.58 3.49
N ALA A 38 28.09 11.09 4.55
CA ALA A 38 28.42 9.66 4.69
C ALA A 38 27.29 8.81 5.32
N PHE A 39 26.11 9.40 5.51
CA PHE A 39 24.97 8.69 6.10
C PHE A 39 23.99 8.24 5.02
N THR A 40 23.52 7.00 5.13
CA THR A 40 22.36 6.50 4.40
C THR A 40 21.14 6.55 5.31
N ILE A 41 20.02 7.08 4.79
CA ILE A 41 18.78 7.23 5.55
C ILE A 41 17.68 6.53 4.77
N VAL A 42 17.03 5.60 5.42
CA VAL A 42 15.84 4.90 4.91
C VAL A 42 14.64 5.34 5.72
N LEU A 43 13.63 5.88 5.04
CA LEU A 43 12.29 6.14 5.57
C LEU A 43 11.37 5.05 5.05
N ALA A 44 10.80 4.24 5.92
CA ALA A 44 9.85 3.19 5.59
C ALA A 44 8.43 3.59 6.00
N LEU A 45 7.46 3.31 5.13
CA LEU A 45 6.04 3.39 5.45
C LEU A 45 5.58 2.02 5.97
N THR A 46 5.02 2.01 7.17
CA THR A 46 4.50 0.80 7.82
C THR A 46 2.99 0.95 8.09
N PRO A 47 2.27 -0.14 8.40
CA PRO A 47 0.86 -0.02 8.83
C PRO A 47 0.67 0.95 10.00
N ASP A 48 1.65 1.07 10.92
CA ASP A 48 1.55 1.95 12.09
C ASP A 48 1.99 3.39 11.83
N GLY A 49 2.58 3.68 10.66
CA GLY A 49 3.03 5.02 10.29
C GLY A 49 4.34 5.03 9.53
N THR A 50 5.34 5.74 10.04
CA THR A 50 6.64 5.89 9.38
C THR A 50 7.78 5.56 10.33
N GLU A 51 8.77 4.81 9.85
CA GLU A 51 9.98 4.45 10.57
C GLU A 51 11.22 4.97 9.85
N TYR A 52 12.28 5.26 10.61
CA TYR A 52 13.57 5.65 10.07
C TYR A 52 14.64 4.64 10.43
N THR A 53 15.54 4.41 9.49
CA THR A 53 16.82 3.74 9.74
C THR A 53 17.94 4.65 9.23
N PHE A 54 18.86 5.00 10.10
CA PHE A 54 20.05 5.80 9.81
C PHE A 54 21.27 4.87 9.85
N THR A 55 22.03 4.82 8.78
CA THR A 55 23.28 4.04 8.75
C THR A 55 24.45 5.00 8.55
N GLY A 56 25.37 5.03 9.50
CA GLY A 56 26.57 5.84 9.44
C GLY A 56 27.70 5.19 8.63
N PRO A 57 28.86 5.86 8.55
CA PRO A 57 30.02 5.37 7.81
C PRO A 57 30.60 4.06 8.37
N ASP A 58 30.31 3.74 9.63
CA ASP A 58 30.66 2.47 10.28
C ASP A 58 29.72 1.29 9.93
N GLY A 59 28.67 1.56 9.13
CA GLY A 59 27.67 0.57 8.76
C GLY A 59 26.65 0.22 9.84
N THR A 60 26.73 0.82 11.02
CA THR A 60 25.83 0.51 12.15
C THR A 60 24.48 1.20 11.97
N PRO A 61 23.37 0.45 11.95
CA PRO A 61 22.03 1.05 11.82
C PRO A 61 21.54 1.62 13.17
N ALA A 62 20.85 2.75 13.12
CA ALA A 62 20.22 3.40 14.26
C ALA A 62 18.81 3.89 13.91
N LYS A 63 17.87 3.80 14.88
CA LYS A 63 16.49 4.32 14.71
C LYS A 63 16.37 5.83 14.97
N ARG A 64 17.38 6.44 15.55
CA ARG A 64 17.44 7.89 15.85
C ARG A 64 18.55 8.54 15.06
N ALA A 65 18.31 9.76 14.57
CA ALA A 65 19.32 10.51 13.85
C ALA A 65 20.59 10.70 14.72
N PRO A 66 21.75 10.29 14.22
CA PRO A 66 23.02 10.53 14.90
C PRO A 66 23.26 12.03 15.11
N LYS A 67 23.91 12.39 16.24
CA LYS A 67 24.21 13.81 16.55
C LYS A 67 25.04 14.47 15.44
N ALA A 68 26.01 13.76 14.88
CA ALA A 68 26.84 14.24 13.79
C ALA A 68 25.98 14.59 12.54
N LEU A 69 25.05 13.72 12.15
CA LEU A 69 24.11 13.97 11.05
C LEU A 69 23.24 15.20 11.35
N SER A 70 22.69 15.28 12.57
CA SER A 70 21.82 16.39 12.95
C SER A 70 22.54 17.75 12.96
N ALA A 71 23.83 17.76 13.23
CA ALA A 71 24.65 18.97 13.22
C ALA A 71 25.08 19.39 11.80
N SER A 72 25.39 18.41 10.93
CA SER A 72 25.96 18.68 9.61
C SER A 72 24.90 18.81 8.51
N HIS A 73 23.72 18.18 8.64
CA HIS A 73 22.70 18.08 7.61
C HIS A 73 21.28 18.32 8.17
N PRO A 74 21.02 19.48 8.81
CA PRO A 74 19.72 19.77 9.43
C PRO A 74 18.59 19.92 8.39
N ASP A 75 18.87 20.44 7.20
CA ASP A 75 17.88 20.70 6.16
C ASP A 75 17.38 19.38 5.53
N GLU A 76 18.24 18.41 5.32
CA GLU A 76 17.89 17.07 4.86
C GLU A 76 16.98 16.36 5.86
N LEU A 77 17.28 16.48 7.16
CA LEU A 77 16.42 15.94 8.19
C LEU A 77 15.06 16.65 8.27
N MET A 78 15.02 17.96 8.03
CA MET A 78 13.76 18.71 7.96
C MET A 78 12.92 18.25 6.77
N SER A 79 13.53 18.09 5.60
CA SER A 79 12.89 17.57 4.39
C SER A 79 12.30 16.17 4.62
N LEU A 80 13.05 15.28 5.25
CA LEU A 80 12.58 13.93 5.61
C LEU A 80 11.41 13.95 6.59
N ARG A 81 11.40 14.83 7.58
CA ARG A 81 10.28 15.00 8.53
C ARG A 81 9.02 15.48 7.80
N THR A 82 9.17 16.41 6.85
CA THR A 82 8.08 16.89 6.01
C THR A 82 7.49 15.77 5.17
N ARG A 83 8.36 14.96 4.52
CA ARG A 83 7.94 13.78 3.76
C ARG A 83 7.21 12.77 4.64
N ALA A 84 7.75 12.42 5.80
CA ALA A 84 7.11 11.50 6.73
C ALA A 84 5.74 12.01 7.22
N SER A 85 5.59 13.32 7.42
CA SER A 85 4.29 13.92 7.75
C SER A 85 3.29 13.78 6.61
N ALA A 86 3.71 14.00 5.36
CA ALA A 86 2.86 13.80 4.18
C ALA A 86 2.45 12.34 4.02
N LEU A 87 3.38 11.39 4.21
CA LEU A 87 3.12 9.95 4.16
C LEU A 87 2.11 9.51 5.22
N ARG A 88 2.22 9.97 6.48
CA ARG A 88 1.24 9.66 7.51
C ARG A 88 -0.15 10.19 7.19
N LYS A 89 -0.25 11.39 6.59
CA LYS A 89 -1.54 11.94 6.11
C LYS A 89 -2.12 11.09 4.98
N ALA A 90 -1.29 10.69 4.01
CA ALA A 90 -1.70 9.83 2.91
C ALA A 90 -2.17 8.46 3.42
N LEU A 91 -1.44 7.84 4.35
CA LEU A 91 -1.81 6.56 4.96
C LEU A 91 -3.17 6.64 5.67
N LYS A 92 -3.42 7.74 6.41
CA LYS A 92 -4.71 7.98 7.06
C LYS A 92 -5.84 8.10 6.03
N ALA A 93 -5.64 8.90 4.98
CA ALA A 93 -6.62 9.07 3.91
C ALA A 93 -6.92 7.75 3.19
N GLU A 94 -5.91 6.92 2.93
CA GLU A 94 -6.10 5.61 2.33
C GLU A 94 -6.87 4.64 3.24
N ARG A 95 -6.64 4.66 4.54
CA ARG A 95 -7.47 3.88 5.50
C ARG A 95 -8.93 4.29 5.44
N GLU A 96 -9.20 5.59 5.46
CA GLU A 96 -10.58 6.12 5.38
C GLU A 96 -11.23 5.74 4.04
N ARG A 97 -10.48 5.84 2.93
CA ARG A 97 -10.96 5.44 1.61
C ARG A 97 -11.27 3.94 1.53
N LEU A 98 -10.36 3.09 2.02
CA LEU A 98 -10.57 1.63 2.03
C LEU A 98 -11.73 1.22 2.94
N ALA A 99 -11.86 1.86 4.09
CA ALA A 99 -13.02 1.63 4.97
C ALA A 99 -14.35 2.01 4.30
N ALA A 100 -14.37 3.09 3.51
CA ALA A 100 -15.57 3.51 2.75
C ALA A 100 -15.93 2.55 1.59
N LEU A 101 -15.01 1.69 1.15
CA LEU A 101 -15.30 0.65 0.16
C LEU A 101 -16.12 -0.52 0.75
N ALA A 102 -16.09 -0.70 2.07
CA ALA A 102 -16.88 -1.75 2.71
C ALA A 102 -18.38 -1.54 2.41
N GLY A 103 -19.03 -2.59 1.91
CA GLY A 103 -20.43 -2.52 1.50
C GLY A 103 -20.74 -1.76 0.22
N SER A 104 -19.72 -1.22 -0.47
CA SER A 104 -19.94 -0.51 -1.76
C SER A 104 -20.37 -1.44 -2.89
N GLY A 105 -20.18 -2.75 -2.75
CA GLY A 105 -20.40 -3.74 -3.81
C GLY A 105 -19.40 -3.66 -4.97
N ARG A 106 -18.35 -2.82 -4.84
CA ARG A 106 -17.35 -2.70 -5.90
C ARG A 106 -16.55 -3.97 -6.06
N VAL A 107 -16.39 -4.39 -7.29
CA VAL A 107 -15.67 -5.61 -7.69
C VAL A 107 -14.53 -5.23 -8.64
N TRP A 108 -13.39 -5.86 -8.45
CA TRP A 108 -12.20 -5.73 -9.29
C TRP A 108 -11.82 -7.06 -9.92
N THR A 109 -11.21 -6.98 -11.08
CA THR A 109 -10.39 -8.07 -11.63
C THR A 109 -9.01 -8.05 -10.96
N LEU A 110 -8.25 -9.13 -11.00
CA LEU A 110 -6.86 -9.13 -10.48
C LEU A 110 -5.96 -8.10 -11.18
N PRO A 111 -6.02 -7.94 -12.54
CA PRO A 111 -5.25 -6.90 -13.23
C PRO A 111 -5.58 -5.47 -12.79
N ASP A 112 -6.81 -5.19 -12.35
CA ASP A 112 -7.19 -3.88 -11.83
C ASP A 112 -6.89 -3.71 -10.35
N TRP A 113 -6.91 -4.78 -9.56
CA TRP A 113 -6.75 -4.72 -8.12
C TRP A 113 -5.28 -4.75 -7.68
N VAL A 114 -4.48 -5.68 -8.21
CA VAL A 114 -3.10 -5.91 -7.78
C VAL A 114 -2.22 -4.65 -7.90
N PRO A 115 -2.20 -3.92 -9.03
CA PRO A 115 -1.35 -2.75 -9.18
C PRO A 115 -1.68 -1.62 -8.19
N TYR A 116 -2.96 -1.36 -7.96
CA TYR A 116 -3.43 -0.20 -7.21
C TYR A 116 -3.67 -0.48 -5.73
N TYR A 117 -3.87 -1.76 -5.35
CA TYR A 117 -4.15 -2.14 -3.97
C TYR A 117 -3.02 -2.93 -3.32
N LEU A 118 -2.28 -3.77 -4.03
CA LEU A 118 -1.21 -4.56 -3.41
C LEU A 118 0.19 -4.02 -3.70
N ARG A 119 0.45 -3.59 -4.94
CA ARG A 119 1.77 -3.08 -5.35
C ARG A 119 1.97 -1.60 -5.08
N HIS A 120 0.90 -0.82 -4.94
CA HIS A 120 1.01 0.60 -4.67
C HIS A 120 1.62 0.82 -3.26
N PRO A 121 2.70 1.60 -3.12
CA PRO A 121 3.46 1.66 -1.86
C PRO A 121 2.66 2.21 -0.68
N VAL A 122 1.74 3.17 -0.91
CA VAL A 122 0.89 3.73 0.16
C VAL A 122 -0.36 2.89 0.37
N THR A 123 -1.15 2.69 -0.68
CA THR A 123 -2.40 1.90 -0.60
C THR A 123 -2.13 0.48 -0.16
N GLY A 124 -1.06 -0.15 -0.70
CA GLY A 124 -0.70 -1.52 -0.37
C GLY A 124 -0.35 -1.73 1.10
N THR A 125 0.22 -0.72 1.76
CA THR A 125 0.50 -0.78 3.20
C THR A 125 -0.77 -1.01 4.03
N VAL A 126 -1.91 -0.46 3.59
CA VAL A 126 -3.21 -0.65 4.26
C VAL A 126 -3.96 -1.85 3.69
N ALA A 127 -3.96 -2.02 2.38
CA ALA A 127 -4.76 -3.03 1.70
C ALA A 127 -4.31 -4.46 2.02
N ARG A 128 -3.01 -4.68 2.26
CA ARG A 128 -2.47 -5.99 2.66
C ARG A 128 -2.87 -6.40 4.08
N GLU A 129 -3.21 -5.44 4.96
CA GLU A 129 -3.70 -5.70 6.30
C GLU A 129 -5.23 -5.87 6.34
N ALA A 130 -5.93 -5.43 5.29
CA ALA A 130 -7.37 -5.50 5.22
C ALA A 130 -7.88 -6.91 4.91
N ARG A 131 -9.10 -7.21 5.30
CA ARG A 131 -9.84 -8.37 4.83
C ARG A 131 -10.49 -8.04 3.49
N TRP A 132 -10.50 -9.02 2.59
CA TRP A 132 -11.10 -8.94 1.28
C TRP A 132 -12.02 -10.13 1.04
N GLU A 133 -12.96 -10.00 0.14
CA GLU A 133 -13.69 -11.14 -0.37
C GLU A 133 -13.17 -11.47 -1.76
N ALA A 134 -12.92 -12.75 -2.01
CA ALA A 134 -12.42 -13.25 -3.28
C ALA A 134 -13.29 -14.40 -3.80
N ALA A 135 -13.42 -14.46 -5.11
CA ALA A 135 -14.09 -15.54 -5.83
C ALA A 135 -13.28 -15.91 -7.07
N ALA A 136 -13.25 -17.20 -7.40
CA ALA A 136 -12.63 -17.74 -8.61
C ALA A 136 -13.54 -18.83 -9.20
N ASP A 137 -13.51 -18.96 -10.53
CA ASP A 137 -14.12 -20.08 -11.26
C ASP A 137 -15.60 -20.37 -10.91
N GLY A 138 -16.38 -19.30 -10.69
CA GLY A 138 -17.79 -19.43 -10.32
C GLY A 138 -18.06 -19.89 -8.89
N VAL A 139 -17.04 -19.97 -8.05
CA VAL A 139 -17.16 -20.33 -6.62
C VAL A 139 -17.69 -19.12 -5.85
N ALA A 140 -18.40 -19.40 -4.75
CA ALA A 140 -18.94 -18.37 -3.86
C ALA A 140 -17.82 -17.47 -3.28
N TRP A 141 -18.17 -16.23 -2.96
CA TRP A 141 -17.30 -15.28 -2.29
C TRP A 141 -16.83 -15.80 -0.95
N ARG A 142 -15.54 -15.67 -0.70
CA ARG A 142 -14.90 -16.08 0.56
C ARG A 142 -14.10 -14.93 1.15
N THR A 143 -14.24 -14.70 2.44
CA THR A 143 -13.42 -13.75 3.18
C THR A 143 -11.99 -14.24 3.27
N CYS A 144 -11.03 -13.39 2.94
CA CYS A 144 -9.61 -13.71 2.82
C CYS A 144 -8.72 -12.68 3.49
N ALA A 145 -7.58 -13.14 3.98
CA ALA A 145 -6.41 -12.32 4.27
C ALA A 145 -5.46 -12.31 3.06
N VAL A 146 -4.62 -11.28 2.96
CA VAL A 146 -3.56 -11.20 1.97
C VAL A 146 -2.25 -11.65 2.61
N GLU A 147 -1.58 -12.61 1.99
CA GLU A 147 -0.27 -13.10 2.41
C GLU A 147 0.76 -12.94 1.27
N ALA A 148 1.97 -12.54 1.62
CA ALA A 148 3.06 -12.46 0.66
C ALA A 148 3.53 -13.86 0.22
N ASP A 149 3.85 -14.02 -1.07
CA ASP A 149 4.40 -15.25 -1.65
C ASP A 149 5.43 -14.89 -2.73
N GLY A 150 6.65 -14.63 -2.31
CA GLY A 150 7.69 -14.08 -3.16
C GLY A 150 7.28 -12.72 -3.74
N ASP A 151 7.31 -12.59 -5.08
CA ASP A 151 6.88 -11.38 -5.80
C ASP A 151 5.36 -11.28 -6.02
N HIS A 152 4.61 -12.23 -5.44
CA HIS A 152 3.18 -12.37 -5.57
C HIS A 152 2.48 -12.36 -4.21
N TRP A 153 1.16 -12.47 -4.22
CA TRP A 153 0.33 -12.61 -3.02
C TRP A 153 -0.64 -13.76 -3.17
N ARG A 154 -0.98 -14.36 -2.03
CA ARG A 154 -2.07 -15.31 -1.87
C ARG A 154 -3.19 -14.65 -1.09
N LEU A 155 -4.42 -14.88 -1.51
CA LEU A 155 -5.60 -14.59 -0.73
C LEU A 155 -6.00 -15.89 -0.03
N VAL A 156 -5.89 -15.90 1.30
CA VAL A 156 -6.04 -17.07 2.13
C VAL A 156 -7.33 -16.97 2.93
N GLY A 157 -8.19 -17.96 2.78
CA GLY A 157 -9.44 -18.06 3.51
C GLY A 157 -9.24 -18.37 5.00
N GLU A 158 -10.31 -18.28 5.79
CA GLU A 158 -10.28 -18.56 7.23
C GLU A 158 -9.90 -20.00 7.56
N ASP A 159 -10.11 -20.93 6.63
CA ASP A 159 -9.69 -22.35 6.73
C ASP A 159 -8.19 -22.56 6.42
N GLY A 160 -7.45 -21.50 6.13
CA GLY A 160 -6.04 -21.54 5.72
C GLY A 160 -5.84 -21.96 4.25
N GLY A 161 -6.90 -22.24 3.51
CA GLY A 161 -6.82 -22.61 2.09
C GLY A 161 -6.59 -21.39 1.20
N THR A 162 -5.74 -21.52 0.18
CA THR A 162 -5.55 -20.47 -0.84
C THR A 162 -6.79 -20.39 -1.73
N VAL A 163 -7.44 -19.23 -1.75
CA VAL A 163 -8.60 -18.94 -2.61
C VAL A 163 -8.13 -18.41 -3.96
N LEU A 164 -7.17 -17.47 -3.96
CA LEU A 164 -6.56 -16.90 -5.15
C LEU A 164 -5.05 -16.74 -4.99
N HIS A 165 -4.33 -16.84 -6.11
CA HIS A 165 -2.90 -16.55 -6.20
C HIS A 165 -2.65 -15.56 -7.33
N THR A 166 -2.04 -14.40 -7.04
CA THR A 166 -1.91 -13.30 -8.03
C THR A 166 -0.89 -13.59 -9.14
N GLY A 167 -0.01 -14.58 -8.95
CA GLY A 167 0.93 -15.06 -9.97
C GLY A 167 0.38 -16.16 -10.87
N ARG A 168 -0.87 -16.59 -10.68
CA ARG A 168 -1.48 -17.63 -11.52
C ARG A 168 -2.57 -17.01 -12.39
N ALA A 169 -2.68 -17.49 -13.62
CA ALA A 169 -3.77 -17.09 -14.52
C ALA A 169 -5.12 -17.53 -13.93
N ALA A 170 -5.97 -16.58 -13.64
CA ALA A 170 -7.32 -16.78 -13.15
C ALA A 170 -8.22 -15.68 -13.76
N PRO A 171 -8.64 -15.82 -15.05
CA PRO A 171 -9.34 -14.76 -15.77
C PRO A 171 -10.68 -14.38 -15.14
N ASP A 172 -11.33 -15.32 -14.48
CA ASP A 172 -12.61 -15.12 -13.80
C ASP A 172 -12.47 -14.74 -12.32
N ALA A 173 -11.22 -14.58 -11.84
CA ALA A 173 -10.98 -14.16 -10.49
C ALA A 173 -11.48 -12.73 -10.24
N ARG A 174 -12.18 -12.58 -9.13
CA ARG A 174 -12.75 -11.30 -8.69
C ARG A 174 -12.44 -11.07 -7.23
N VAL A 175 -12.20 -9.80 -6.88
CA VAL A 175 -11.98 -9.35 -5.51
C VAL A 175 -12.94 -8.21 -5.22
N ARG A 176 -13.47 -8.12 -4.00
CA ARG A 176 -14.25 -6.99 -3.51
C ARG A 176 -13.91 -6.68 -2.04
N ALA A 177 -14.23 -5.47 -1.61
CA ALA A 177 -14.23 -5.15 -0.20
C ALA A 177 -15.36 -5.92 0.51
N PRO A 178 -15.18 -6.30 1.79
CA PRO A 178 -16.19 -7.07 2.53
C PRO A 178 -17.53 -6.33 2.58
N GLY A 179 -18.63 -7.07 2.54
CA GLY A 179 -19.98 -6.52 2.65
C GLY A 179 -20.19 -5.81 3.99
N ALA A 180 -20.90 -4.68 3.97
CA ALA A 180 -21.35 -4.03 5.21
C ALA A 180 -22.51 -4.88 5.78
N GLY A 181 -22.21 -5.94 6.54
CA GLY A 181 -23.32 -6.64 7.15
C GLY A 181 -23.15 -8.08 7.60
N GLU A 182 -21.94 -8.61 7.69
CA GLU A 182 -21.73 -9.92 8.33
C GLU A 182 -20.71 -9.83 9.48
N GLY A 183 -20.86 -8.78 10.30
CA GLY A 183 -20.30 -8.76 11.62
C GLY A 183 -21.26 -9.46 12.58
N ARG A 184 -21.03 -10.74 12.83
CA ARG A 184 -21.50 -11.42 14.02
C ARG A 184 -20.32 -11.78 14.88
#